data_706a0ae3f2d576cdd1d1e715985fd312
#
_entry.id   706a0ae3f2d576cdd1d1e715985fd312
#
_cell.length_a   1.000
_cell.length_b   1.000
_cell.length_c   1.000
_cell.angle_alpha   90.00
_cell.angle_beta   90.00
_cell.angle_gamma   90.00
#
_symmetry.space_group_name_H-M   'P 1'
#
loop_
_entity.id
_entity.type
_entity.pdbx_description
1 polymer ?
#
loop_
_entity_poly.entity_id
_entity_poly.type
_entity_poly.pdbx_seq_one_letter_code
_entity_poly.pdbx_strand_id
1 'polypeptide(L)'
;NQIAFVKSNPTVCKSLVIDTIDWAERLCIEHICASHNKKGIEDFGYGNGYTYVSEEFGRLLNRLQELVDIGVNVVLTAHAQIKKFEQPDEMGAYDRWELKLGKKTTSQTAPLVKEWCDLLLFCNYKTHVVATDDKGKKHKAQGGTRVMYTEHHPAWDAKNRHGLPFEVPLAYGSIAHIFERQEQSPQSNPTPVQ
;
A
#
# COMPACT_ATOMS: atom_id res chain seq x y z
N ASN A 1 -3.52 -21.18 -7.43
CA ASN A 1 -3.77 -20.20 -8.26
C ASN A 1 -5.05 -19.42 -8.06
N GLN A 2 -5.17 -18.82 -6.85
CA GLN A 2 -6.36 -18.15 -6.36
C GLN A 2 -6.76 -16.94 -7.23
N ILE A 3 -5.80 -16.13 -7.69
CA ILE A 3 -6.07 -14.98 -8.56
C ILE A 3 -6.74 -15.44 -9.87
N ALA A 4 -6.21 -16.50 -10.49
CA ALA A 4 -6.81 -17.04 -11.72
C ALA A 4 -8.22 -17.60 -11.46
N PHE A 5 -8.45 -18.21 -10.31
CA PHE A 5 -9.78 -18.69 -9.91
C PHE A 5 -10.78 -17.53 -9.77
N VAL A 6 -10.40 -16.44 -9.07
CA VAL A 6 -11.26 -15.26 -8.93
C VAL A 6 -11.51 -14.62 -10.29
N LYS A 7 -10.49 -14.52 -11.16
CA LYS A 7 -10.64 -13.99 -12.52
C LYS A 7 -11.67 -14.77 -13.34
N SER A 8 -11.64 -16.10 -13.23
CA SER A 8 -12.60 -16.98 -13.94
C SER A 8 -13.98 -17.01 -13.29
N ASN A 9 -14.10 -16.55 -12.03
CA ASN A 9 -15.34 -16.55 -11.25
C ASN A 9 -15.54 -15.20 -10.55
N PRO A 10 -15.74 -14.08 -11.29
CA PRO A 10 -15.72 -12.72 -10.72
C PRO A 10 -16.85 -12.44 -9.72
N THR A 11 -17.87 -13.28 -9.68
CA THR A 11 -18.99 -13.18 -8.74
C THR A 11 -18.70 -13.81 -7.38
N VAL A 12 -17.60 -14.53 -7.23
CA VAL A 12 -17.24 -15.25 -5.99
C VAL A 12 -16.93 -14.29 -4.84
N CYS A 13 -16.36 -13.11 -5.15
CA CYS A 13 -16.12 -12.07 -4.16
C CYS A 13 -16.13 -10.68 -4.81
N LYS A 14 -16.51 -9.66 -4.04
CA LYS A 14 -16.42 -8.25 -4.46
C LYS A 14 -15.04 -7.66 -4.18
N SER A 15 -14.31 -8.23 -3.23
CA SER A 15 -13.00 -7.74 -2.81
C SER A 15 -12.07 -8.91 -2.52
N LEU A 16 -10.84 -8.82 -3.03
CA LEU A 16 -9.74 -9.72 -2.71
C LEU A 16 -8.77 -8.99 -1.78
N VAL A 17 -8.46 -9.61 -0.63
CA VAL A 17 -7.49 -9.06 0.33
C VAL A 17 -6.22 -9.92 0.33
N ILE A 18 -5.06 -9.27 0.23
CA ILE A 18 -3.75 -9.89 0.46
C ILE A 18 -3.21 -9.41 1.81
N ASP A 19 -3.12 -10.31 2.76
CA ASP A 19 -2.64 -10.05 4.12
C ASP A 19 -1.40 -10.93 4.40
N THR A 20 -0.21 -10.37 4.26
CA THR A 20 0.22 -9.02 3.94
C THR A 20 1.11 -9.00 2.68
N ILE A 21 1.25 -7.83 2.05
CA ILE A 21 2.06 -7.71 0.84
C ILE A 21 3.57 -7.86 1.12
N ASP A 22 4.04 -7.55 2.33
CA ASP A 22 5.41 -7.79 2.75
C ASP A 22 5.73 -9.29 2.92
N TRP A 23 4.74 -10.11 3.32
CA TRP A 23 4.87 -11.56 3.27
C TRP A 23 4.83 -12.09 1.83
N ALA A 24 4.02 -11.50 0.95
CA ALA A 24 4.04 -11.84 -0.47
C ALA A 24 5.40 -11.55 -1.11
N GLU A 25 6.08 -10.45 -0.74
CA GLU A 25 7.45 -10.16 -1.17
C GLU A 25 8.42 -11.26 -0.71
N ARG A 26 8.32 -11.69 0.55
CA ARG A 26 9.15 -12.78 1.07
C ARG A 26 8.96 -14.07 0.30
N LEU A 27 7.72 -14.46 0.02
CA LEU A 27 7.41 -15.65 -0.78
C LEU A 27 7.91 -15.50 -2.23
N CYS A 28 7.88 -14.30 -2.79
CA CYS A 28 8.46 -14.01 -4.10
C CYS A 28 9.97 -14.23 -4.10
N ILE A 29 10.69 -13.76 -3.07
CA ILE A 29 12.13 -14.00 -2.91
C ILE A 29 12.42 -15.50 -2.83
N GLU A 30 11.68 -16.24 -2.02
CA GLU A 30 11.82 -17.69 -1.87
C GLU A 30 11.58 -18.41 -3.21
N HIS A 31 10.56 -18.01 -3.97
CA HIS A 31 10.25 -18.54 -5.30
C HIS A 31 11.39 -18.30 -6.29
N ILE A 32 11.92 -17.07 -6.37
CA ILE A 32 13.03 -16.71 -7.26
C ILE A 32 14.28 -17.52 -6.91
N CYS A 33 14.62 -17.64 -5.63
CA CYS A 33 15.75 -18.44 -5.18
C CYS A 33 15.59 -19.92 -5.59
N ALA A 34 14.42 -20.50 -5.33
CA ALA A 34 14.13 -21.89 -5.67
C ALA A 34 14.17 -22.14 -7.19
N SER A 35 13.59 -21.25 -7.98
CA SER A 35 13.54 -21.36 -9.46
C SER A 35 14.92 -21.33 -10.11
N HIS A 36 15.91 -20.73 -9.45
CA HIS A 36 17.28 -20.61 -9.94
C HIS A 36 18.28 -21.49 -9.16
N ASN A 37 17.80 -22.40 -8.31
CA ASN A 37 18.64 -23.25 -7.44
C ASN A 37 19.63 -22.45 -6.59
N LYS A 38 19.20 -21.30 -6.02
CA LYS A 38 19.99 -20.45 -5.13
C LYS A 38 19.54 -20.66 -3.69
N LYS A 39 20.49 -20.58 -2.74
CA LYS A 39 20.19 -20.69 -1.30
C LYS A 39 19.64 -19.39 -0.72
N GLY A 40 19.99 -18.25 -1.31
CA GLY A 40 19.58 -16.93 -0.90
C GLY A 40 19.66 -15.92 -2.02
N ILE A 41 19.03 -14.77 -1.83
CA ILE A 41 18.96 -13.71 -2.85
C ILE A 41 20.35 -13.12 -3.18
N GLU A 42 21.26 -13.12 -2.22
CA GLU A 42 22.63 -12.61 -2.40
C GLU A 42 23.49 -13.54 -3.29
N ASP A 43 23.10 -14.80 -3.49
CA ASP A 43 23.83 -15.77 -4.33
C ASP A 43 23.71 -15.47 -5.83
N PHE A 44 22.89 -14.51 -6.24
CA PHE A 44 22.76 -14.11 -7.65
C PHE A 44 23.90 -13.21 -8.16
N GLY A 45 24.69 -12.65 -7.27
CA GLY A 45 25.78 -11.72 -7.61
C GLY A 45 25.26 -10.37 -8.17
N TYR A 46 26.02 -9.32 -7.93
CA TYR A 46 25.77 -7.96 -8.44
C TYR A 46 24.34 -7.42 -8.22
N GLY A 47 23.59 -7.98 -7.28
CA GLY A 47 22.21 -7.56 -7.00
C GLY A 47 21.15 -8.05 -7.98
N ASN A 48 21.48 -8.89 -8.96
CA ASN A 48 20.54 -9.40 -9.97
C ASN A 48 19.32 -10.11 -9.37
N GLY A 49 19.49 -10.80 -8.25
CA GLY A 49 18.36 -11.45 -7.57
C GLY A 49 17.26 -10.48 -7.18
N TYR A 50 17.60 -9.29 -6.74
CA TYR A 50 16.63 -8.25 -6.40
C TYR A 50 15.90 -7.70 -7.63
N THR A 51 16.56 -7.64 -8.78
CA THR A 51 15.92 -7.28 -10.06
C THR A 51 14.86 -8.32 -10.44
N TYR A 52 15.19 -9.62 -10.36
CA TYR A 52 14.23 -10.69 -10.63
C TYR A 52 13.02 -10.66 -9.68
N VAL A 53 13.25 -10.35 -8.40
CA VAL A 53 12.15 -10.17 -7.43
C VAL A 53 11.26 -9.01 -7.84
N SER A 54 11.83 -7.87 -8.22
CA SER A 54 11.08 -6.70 -8.68
C SER A 54 10.23 -7.00 -9.90
N GLU A 55 10.79 -7.72 -10.89
CA GLU A 55 10.08 -8.13 -12.10
C GLU A 55 8.92 -9.09 -11.77
N GLU A 56 9.16 -10.12 -10.95
CA GLU A 56 8.12 -11.09 -10.58
C GLU A 56 7.03 -10.45 -9.74
N PHE A 57 7.41 -9.53 -8.85
CA PHE A 57 6.46 -8.76 -8.07
C PHE A 57 5.60 -7.85 -8.95
N GLY A 58 6.18 -7.24 -9.98
CA GLY A 58 5.46 -6.51 -11.02
C GLY A 58 4.44 -7.39 -11.75
N ARG A 59 4.80 -8.65 -12.07
CA ARG A 59 3.87 -9.63 -12.66
C ARG A 59 2.70 -9.94 -11.72
N LEU A 60 2.93 -10.02 -10.41
CA LEU A 60 1.86 -10.17 -9.42
C LEU A 60 0.90 -8.98 -9.47
N LEU A 61 1.42 -7.74 -9.45
CA LEU A 61 0.59 -6.53 -9.52
C LEU A 61 -0.22 -6.46 -10.82
N ASN A 62 0.37 -6.85 -11.96
CA ASN A 62 -0.35 -6.92 -13.23
C ASN A 62 -1.52 -7.92 -13.20
N ARG A 63 -1.34 -9.09 -12.57
CA ARG A 63 -2.42 -10.05 -12.38
C ARG A 63 -3.51 -9.53 -11.44
N LEU A 64 -3.15 -8.74 -10.44
CA LEU A 64 -4.11 -8.08 -9.57
C LEU A 64 -4.86 -6.97 -10.32
N GLN A 65 -4.18 -6.25 -11.22
CA GLN A 65 -4.81 -5.27 -12.10
C GLN A 65 -5.91 -5.90 -12.96
N GLU A 66 -5.66 -7.10 -13.50
CA GLU A 66 -6.70 -7.83 -14.26
C GLU A 66 -7.98 -8.08 -13.44
N LEU A 67 -7.87 -8.22 -12.10
CA LEU A 67 -9.05 -8.34 -11.22
C LEU A 67 -9.74 -6.99 -11.04
N VAL A 68 -8.98 -5.92 -10.89
CA VAL A 68 -9.53 -4.55 -10.82
C VAL A 68 -10.31 -4.22 -12.08
N ASP A 69 -9.76 -4.56 -13.25
CA ASP A 69 -10.36 -4.28 -14.57
C ASP A 69 -11.72 -4.98 -14.74
N ILE A 70 -11.91 -6.15 -14.13
CA ILE A 70 -13.20 -6.85 -14.12
C ILE A 70 -14.10 -6.46 -12.94
N GLY A 71 -13.69 -5.47 -12.14
CA GLY A 71 -14.46 -4.83 -11.08
C GLY A 71 -14.37 -5.53 -9.71
N VAL A 72 -13.34 -6.31 -9.45
CA VAL A 72 -13.02 -6.82 -8.12
C VAL A 72 -12.11 -5.81 -7.42
N ASN A 73 -12.48 -5.36 -6.22
CA ASN A 73 -11.60 -4.51 -5.43
C ASN A 73 -10.40 -5.31 -4.92
N VAL A 74 -9.20 -4.76 -5.01
CA VAL A 74 -7.99 -5.38 -4.45
C VAL A 74 -7.51 -4.56 -3.25
N VAL A 75 -7.37 -5.20 -2.10
CA VAL A 75 -6.89 -4.60 -0.86
C VAL A 75 -5.59 -5.28 -0.45
N LEU A 76 -4.53 -4.50 -0.27
CA LEU A 76 -3.24 -4.97 0.21
C LEU A 76 -3.03 -4.43 1.62
N THR A 77 -2.91 -5.30 2.62
CA THR A 77 -2.41 -4.86 3.93
C THR A 77 -0.89 -4.93 3.95
N ALA A 78 -0.25 -4.09 4.71
CA ALA A 78 1.20 -4.03 4.83
C ALA A 78 1.62 -3.61 6.23
N HIS A 79 2.72 -4.17 6.72
CA HIS A 79 3.38 -3.62 7.89
C HIS A 79 4.12 -2.32 7.55
N ALA A 80 4.19 -1.42 8.53
CA ALA A 80 5.02 -0.22 8.46
C ALA A 80 6.27 -0.37 9.32
N GLN A 81 7.31 0.35 8.98
CA GLN A 81 8.56 0.43 9.74
C GLN A 81 9.04 1.88 9.79
N ILE A 82 9.71 2.25 10.88
CA ILE A 82 10.39 3.55 10.98
C ILE A 82 11.76 3.42 10.33
N LYS A 83 12.10 4.37 9.46
CA LYS A 83 13.44 4.52 8.88
C LYS A 83 13.89 5.97 8.96
N LYS A 84 15.20 6.15 9.07
CA LYS A 84 15.83 7.46 8.89
C LYS A 84 15.73 7.86 7.43
N PHE A 85 15.30 9.08 7.22
CA PHE A 85 15.16 9.71 5.91
C PHE A 85 15.99 11.00 5.88
N GLU A 86 16.73 11.20 4.80
CA GLU A 86 17.51 12.42 4.55
C GLU A 86 16.94 13.09 3.30
N GLN A 87 16.59 14.36 3.43
CA GLN A 87 16.17 15.19 2.31
C GLN A 87 17.37 15.93 1.75
N PRO A 88 17.58 15.98 0.42
CA PRO A 88 18.77 16.62 -0.17
C PRO A 88 18.88 18.12 0.09
N ASP A 89 17.76 18.79 0.34
CA ASP A 89 17.62 20.22 0.55
C ASP A 89 17.48 20.63 2.02
N GLU A 90 17.50 19.65 2.95
CA GLU A 90 17.39 19.89 4.40
C GLU A 90 18.60 19.32 5.14
N MET A 91 19.08 20.04 6.16
CA MET A 91 20.15 19.54 7.02
C MET A 91 19.60 18.64 8.11
N GLY A 92 20.02 17.36 8.08
CA GLY A 92 19.72 16.38 9.10
C GLY A 92 18.78 15.26 8.64
N ALA A 93 18.82 14.14 9.36
CA ALA A 93 17.96 12.99 9.15
C ALA A 93 16.78 13.04 10.12
N TYR A 94 15.62 12.64 9.66
CA TYR A 94 14.43 12.48 10.50
C TYR A 94 13.82 11.09 10.35
N ASP A 95 13.03 10.68 11.34
CA ASP A 95 12.37 9.38 11.33
C ASP A 95 11.08 9.46 10.51
N ARG A 96 10.88 8.46 9.62
CA ARG A 96 9.74 8.36 8.73
C ARG A 96 9.15 6.97 8.73
N TRP A 97 7.82 6.87 8.75
CA TRP A 97 7.10 5.63 8.54
C TRP A 97 7.05 5.26 7.06
N GLU A 98 7.35 4.04 6.76
CA GLU A 98 7.38 3.52 5.41
C GLU A 98 6.86 2.09 5.35
N LEU A 99 6.40 1.67 4.16
CA LEU A 99 6.07 0.27 3.91
C LEU A 99 7.27 -0.62 4.20
N LYS A 100 7.04 -1.74 4.88
CA LYS A 100 8.06 -2.75 5.17
C LYS A 100 8.31 -3.64 3.94
N LEU A 101 8.67 -3.03 2.84
CA LEU A 101 9.03 -3.67 1.56
C LEU A 101 10.45 -3.30 1.16
N GLY A 102 11.01 -4.01 0.20
CA GLY A 102 12.36 -3.78 -0.30
C GLY A 102 12.54 -2.39 -0.89
N LYS A 103 13.67 -1.76 -0.55
CA LYS A 103 14.03 -0.40 -0.94
C LYS A 103 15.45 -0.25 -1.45
N LYS A 104 16.22 -1.31 -1.45
CA LYS A 104 17.56 -1.25 -2.06
C LYS A 104 17.38 -0.78 -3.52
N THR A 105 18.35 -0.06 -4.04
CA THR A 105 18.34 0.49 -5.41
C THR A 105 17.98 -0.56 -6.47
N THR A 106 18.20 -1.83 -6.17
CA THR A 106 17.90 -2.99 -7.02
C THR A 106 16.61 -3.73 -6.64
N SER A 107 15.99 -3.42 -5.47
CA SER A 107 14.74 -4.02 -5.01
C SER A 107 13.70 -2.93 -4.78
N GLN A 108 13.01 -2.55 -5.82
CA GLN A 108 12.06 -1.42 -5.82
C GLN A 108 10.60 -1.87 -5.68
N THR A 109 10.34 -2.89 -4.85
CA THR A 109 8.98 -3.39 -4.63
C THR A 109 8.10 -2.37 -3.90
N ALA A 110 8.63 -1.61 -2.93
CA ALA A 110 7.88 -0.56 -2.26
C ALA A 110 7.42 0.56 -3.22
N PRO A 111 8.28 1.14 -4.09
CA PRO A 111 7.84 2.07 -5.13
C PRO A 111 6.78 1.47 -6.05
N LEU A 112 6.96 0.24 -6.55
CA LEU A 112 6.00 -0.41 -7.43
C LEU A 112 4.59 -0.48 -6.82
N VAL A 113 4.48 -0.90 -5.56
CA VAL A 113 3.18 -0.98 -4.87
C VAL A 113 2.57 0.41 -4.69
N LYS A 114 3.37 1.41 -4.28
CA LYS A 114 2.91 2.79 -4.07
C LYS A 114 2.45 3.45 -5.37
N GLU A 115 3.12 3.16 -6.48
CA GLU A 115 2.75 3.68 -7.80
C GLU A 115 1.48 3.01 -8.32
N TRP A 116 1.38 1.70 -8.15
CA TRP A 116 0.25 0.90 -8.63
C TRP A 116 -1.06 1.24 -7.92
N CYS A 117 -1.09 1.36 -6.60
CA CYS A 117 -2.32 1.58 -5.85
C CYS A 117 -2.92 2.97 -6.09
N ASP A 118 -4.25 3.09 -6.12
CA ASP A 118 -4.98 4.37 -6.21
C ASP A 118 -5.12 5.06 -4.85
N LEU A 119 -5.15 4.26 -3.79
CA LEU A 119 -5.30 4.71 -2.42
C LEU A 119 -4.25 4.03 -1.54
N LEU A 120 -3.39 4.82 -0.91
CA LEU A 120 -2.44 4.38 0.11
C LEU A 120 -2.79 5.06 1.42
N LEU A 121 -3.23 4.29 2.40
CA LEU A 121 -3.64 4.79 3.71
C LEU A 121 -2.60 4.44 4.77
N PHE A 122 -2.10 5.44 5.47
CA PHE A 122 -1.28 5.22 6.64
C PHE A 122 -2.18 5.15 7.88
N CYS A 123 -2.34 3.94 8.42
CA CYS A 123 -3.18 3.68 9.59
C CYS A 123 -2.35 3.76 10.86
N ASN A 124 -2.74 4.62 11.80
CA ASN A 124 -2.00 4.78 13.06
C ASN A 124 -2.93 5.25 14.19
N TYR A 125 -2.39 5.22 15.41
CA TYR A 125 -3.01 5.87 16.56
C TYR A 125 -2.65 7.36 16.57
N LYS A 126 -3.61 8.23 16.77
CA LYS A 126 -3.38 9.64 17.02
C LYS A 126 -2.87 9.80 18.45
N THR A 127 -1.58 10.05 18.58
CA THR A 127 -0.91 10.16 19.86
C THR A 127 -0.52 11.62 20.12
N HIS A 128 -0.85 12.12 21.29
CA HIS A 128 -0.38 13.42 21.78
C HIS A 128 0.68 13.18 22.84
N VAL A 129 1.80 13.86 22.72
CA VAL A 129 2.86 13.82 23.72
C VAL A 129 2.62 14.99 24.67
N VAL A 130 2.34 14.68 25.92
CA VAL A 130 2.10 15.68 26.98
C VAL A 130 3.29 15.66 27.92
N ALA A 131 3.82 16.85 28.23
CA ALA A 131 4.82 17.01 29.28
C ALA A 131 4.19 16.68 30.64
N THR A 132 4.85 15.85 31.44
CA THR A 132 4.35 15.39 32.73
C THR A 132 5.07 16.04 33.92
N ASP A 133 6.03 16.94 33.65
CA ASP A 133 6.73 17.71 34.67
C ASP A 133 6.82 19.19 34.27
N ASP A 134 6.89 20.06 35.27
CA ASP A 134 6.99 21.53 35.09
C ASP A 134 8.27 21.98 34.33
N LYS A 135 9.23 21.08 34.15
CA LYS A 135 10.50 21.33 33.46
C LYS A 135 10.53 20.79 32.03
N GLY A 136 9.43 20.19 31.54
CA GLY A 136 9.32 19.63 30.18
C GLY A 136 10.29 18.48 29.88
N LYS A 137 10.86 17.82 30.91
CA LYS A 137 11.84 16.75 30.74
C LYS A 137 11.23 15.35 30.68
N LYS A 138 9.99 15.20 31.18
CA LYS A 138 9.27 13.93 31.16
C LYS A 138 8.05 14.07 30.27
N HIS A 139 7.88 13.13 29.36
CA HIS A 139 6.79 13.10 28.40
C HIS A 139 6.00 11.80 28.56
N LYS A 140 4.68 11.88 28.45
CA LYS A 140 3.78 10.74 28.41
C LYS A 140 3.01 10.78 27.10
N ALA A 141 2.99 9.67 26.39
CA ALA A 141 2.12 9.49 25.24
C ALA A 141 0.68 9.33 25.76
N GLN A 142 -0.22 10.16 25.26
CA GLN A 142 -1.64 10.09 25.55
C GLN A 142 -2.41 10.10 24.23
N GLY A 143 -3.36 9.21 24.10
CA GLY A 143 -4.19 9.09 22.90
C GLY A 143 -4.60 7.63 22.66
N GLY A 144 -5.49 7.42 21.73
CA GLY A 144 -6.04 6.10 21.44
C GLY A 144 -6.98 6.09 20.24
N THR A 145 -7.26 7.25 19.67
CA THR A 145 -8.07 7.34 18.46
C THR A 145 -7.32 6.77 17.27
N ARG A 146 -7.90 5.78 16.61
CA ARG A 146 -7.34 5.19 15.38
C ARG A 146 -7.77 6.01 14.19
N VAL A 147 -6.80 6.36 13.33
CA VAL A 147 -7.03 7.19 12.15
C VAL A 147 -6.35 6.60 10.93
N MET A 148 -6.83 6.98 9.75
CA MET A 148 -6.20 6.76 8.46
C MET A 148 -5.78 8.12 7.91
N TYR A 149 -4.48 8.29 7.67
CA TYR A 149 -3.95 9.43 6.93
C TYR A 149 -3.97 9.10 5.44
N THR A 150 -4.51 10.00 4.66
CA THR A 150 -4.80 9.80 3.24
C THR A 150 -3.82 10.53 2.33
N GLU A 151 -3.12 11.54 2.85
CA GLU A 151 -2.21 12.38 2.11
C GLU A 151 -0.77 12.25 2.61
N HIS A 152 0.16 12.44 1.69
CA HIS A 152 1.58 12.44 1.99
C HIS A 152 1.95 13.45 3.07
N HIS A 153 2.87 13.06 3.95
CA HIS A 153 3.45 13.89 4.99
C HIS A 153 4.94 13.54 5.13
N PRO A 154 5.83 14.46 5.57
CA PRO A 154 7.23 14.11 5.81
C PRO A 154 7.42 12.88 6.69
N ALA A 155 6.57 12.67 7.70
CA ALA A 155 6.66 11.53 8.61
C ALA A 155 6.08 10.21 8.09
N TRP A 156 5.32 10.19 6.98
CA TRP A 156 4.74 8.97 6.38
C TRP A 156 4.40 9.14 4.91
N ASP A 157 4.29 8.00 4.21
CA ASP A 157 3.73 7.94 2.86
C ASP A 157 2.22 7.69 2.91
N ALA A 158 1.48 8.43 2.09
CA ALA A 158 0.08 8.17 1.77
C ALA A 158 -0.22 8.72 0.37
N LYS A 159 -1.32 8.25 -0.24
CA LYS A 159 -1.76 8.64 -1.58
C LYS A 159 -3.28 8.55 -1.67
N ASN A 160 -3.89 9.53 -2.30
CA ASN A 160 -5.34 9.64 -2.38
C ASN A 160 -5.76 10.20 -3.74
N ARG A 161 -6.35 9.35 -4.59
CA ARG A 161 -6.95 9.74 -5.87
C ARG A 161 -8.46 9.95 -5.79
N HIS A 162 -9.05 9.79 -4.59
CA HIS A 162 -10.50 9.83 -4.38
C HIS A 162 -10.99 11.09 -3.67
N GLY A 163 -10.11 12.05 -3.40
CA GLY A 163 -10.49 13.31 -2.74
C GLY A 163 -10.91 13.16 -1.27
N LEU A 164 -10.41 12.16 -0.57
CA LEU A 164 -10.64 12.01 0.86
C LEU A 164 -10.01 13.18 1.64
N PRO A 165 -10.58 13.59 2.80
CA PRO A 165 -9.92 14.50 3.72
C PRO A 165 -8.56 13.97 4.18
N PHE A 166 -7.62 14.85 4.55
CA PHE A 166 -6.27 14.51 5.02
C PHE A 166 -6.23 13.38 6.07
N GLU A 167 -7.19 13.37 6.98
CA GLU A 167 -7.33 12.38 8.05
C GLU A 167 -8.80 11.95 8.16
N VAL A 168 -9.04 10.66 8.26
CA VAL A 168 -10.37 10.09 8.50
C VAL A 168 -10.30 9.03 9.61
N PRO A 169 -11.39 8.78 10.34
CA PRO A 169 -11.44 7.69 11.32
C PRO A 169 -11.10 6.34 10.70
N LEU A 170 -10.37 5.49 11.43
CA LEU A 170 -10.09 4.10 10.99
C LEU A 170 -11.37 3.26 11.15
N ALA A 171 -12.28 3.46 10.22
CA ALA A 171 -13.55 2.75 10.11
C ALA A 171 -13.92 2.61 8.64
N TYR A 172 -14.50 1.48 8.26
CA TYR A 172 -14.90 1.23 6.86
C TYR A 172 -15.85 2.31 6.33
N GLY A 173 -16.80 2.76 7.14
CA GLY A 173 -17.75 3.82 6.76
C GLY A 173 -17.09 5.12 6.28
N SER A 174 -15.86 5.41 6.71
CA SER A 174 -15.11 6.59 6.27
C SER A 174 -14.67 6.53 4.79
N ILE A 175 -14.59 5.34 4.22
CA ILE A 175 -14.11 5.09 2.85
C ILE A 175 -15.08 4.25 2.02
N ALA A 176 -16.22 3.81 2.59
CA ALA A 176 -17.17 2.90 1.95
C ALA A 176 -17.65 3.42 0.57
N HIS A 177 -17.91 4.73 0.46
CA HIS A 177 -18.39 5.38 -0.74
C HIS A 177 -17.45 5.24 -1.96
N ILE A 178 -16.17 4.98 -1.74
CA ILE A 178 -15.19 4.74 -2.81
C ILE A 178 -15.47 3.40 -3.51
N PHE A 179 -15.98 2.43 -2.77
CA PHE A 179 -16.24 1.07 -3.25
C PHE A 179 -17.69 0.86 -3.71
N GLU A 180 -18.54 1.84 -3.49
CA GLU A 180 -19.90 1.86 -4.02
C GLU A 180 -19.82 2.25 -5.48
N ARG A 181 -20.14 1.32 -6.38
CA ARG A 181 -20.28 1.64 -7.80
C ARG A 181 -21.40 2.69 -7.92
N GLN A 182 -21.09 3.84 -8.49
CA GLN A 182 -22.14 4.71 -9.01
C GLN A 182 -22.88 3.89 -10.07
N GLU A 183 -24.10 3.46 -9.78
CA GLU A 183 -25.01 2.98 -10.77
C GLU A 183 -25.14 4.11 -11.80
N GLN A 184 -24.56 3.92 -12.99
CA GLN A 184 -24.72 4.85 -14.08
C GLN A 184 -26.21 4.92 -14.35
N SER A 185 -26.81 6.07 -14.02
CA SER A 185 -28.16 6.39 -14.44
C SER A 185 -28.22 6.20 -15.96
N PRO A 186 -29.20 5.45 -16.52
CA PRO A 186 -29.26 5.23 -17.94
C PRO A 186 -29.32 6.60 -18.61
N GLN A 187 -28.34 6.88 -19.49
CA GLN A 187 -28.35 8.09 -20.32
C GLN A 187 -29.67 8.08 -21.11
N SER A 188 -30.54 9.03 -20.80
CA SER A 188 -31.71 9.30 -21.60
C SER A 188 -31.23 9.71 -23.00
N ASN A 189 -31.39 8.80 -23.96
CA ASN A 189 -31.20 9.13 -25.36
C ASN A 189 -32.05 10.36 -25.72
N PRO A 190 -31.47 11.41 -26.31
CA PRO A 190 -32.28 12.51 -26.83
C PRO A 190 -33.17 11.99 -27.96
N THR A 191 -34.45 12.16 -27.77
CA THR A 191 -35.48 11.88 -28.79
C THR A 191 -35.15 12.68 -30.04
N PRO A 192 -35.11 12.10 -31.25
CA PRO A 192 -34.91 12.85 -32.48
C PRO A 192 -36.10 13.75 -32.69
N VAL A 193 -35.86 15.06 -32.81
CA VAL A 193 -36.85 16.05 -33.21
C VAL A 193 -37.14 15.84 -34.71
N GLN A 194 -38.42 15.58 -35.05
CA GLN A 194 -38.93 15.57 -36.43
C GLN A 194 -39.01 16.96 -36.97
#